data_3d15a1d571b5afb14aedf224f96e3e8d
#
_entry.id   3d15a1d571b5afb14aedf224f96e3e8d
#
_cell.length_a   1.000
_cell.length_b   1.000
_cell.length_c   1.000
_cell.angle_alpha   90.00
_cell.angle_beta   90.00
_cell.angle_gamma   90.00
#
_symmetry.space_group_name_H-M   'P 1'
#
loop_
_entity.id
_entity.type
_entity.pdbx_description
1 polymer ?
#
loop_
_entity_poly.entity_id
_entity_poly.type
_entity_poly.pdbx_seq_one_letter_code
_entity_poly.pdbx_strand_id
1 'polypeptide(L)'
;MINVTPMIPGFEKETAADLIRMFRKGVIQSAMFICSLVPEGDPVSDKADRLAELYRKQKVALGKCGMPVGILIQSMIGHGWVPAEKAPFQKFTYADGQTPYVFCPLDPGFQAYVRASIRTVAQLKPDFFMMDDDTRMHSGRGGCFCPLHMKEFNRRIRKKYSPAQLKEALLKDDALAEVWDKFQQEGLFEMVRRIRAEFDAVDPSIQGMFCTCNGDIRHAPAMAEILAAKGAPPVLRINNPEYLYMHEKPNEVIAWMQKTAVQKAHAPEECTVLVETDTCCHNRCFTSAATIHALYTWSLLNGCSGGKLWITDTAEYSPATGKAYRKKLAEYSGFYDAVYEMEPEWQGVVSPLIPYPKFNVAAHPWGMTGYTSWNTDCFGFLGLPHAYVKDPGPDTVIALCESEVGFATDEQLKTYLK
;
A
#
# COMPACT_ATOMS: atom_id res chain seq x y z
N MET A 1 19.05 1.76 5.23
CA MET A 1 18.05 1.10 4.36
C MET A 1 17.20 0.14 5.19
N ILE A 2 15.90 -0.01 4.90
CA ILE A 2 14.96 -0.84 5.64
C ILE A 2 14.36 -1.88 4.71
N ASN A 3 14.78 -3.13 4.84
CA ASN A 3 14.22 -4.25 4.08
C ASN A 3 13.48 -5.20 5.01
N VAL A 4 12.21 -5.43 4.71
CA VAL A 4 11.32 -6.28 5.47
C VAL A 4 10.83 -7.42 4.59
N THR A 5 10.86 -8.65 5.10
CA THR A 5 10.37 -9.81 4.34
C THR A 5 9.20 -10.48 5.07
N PRO A 6 8.07 -10.71 4.40
CA PRO A 6 6.98 -11.47 4.95
C PRO A 6 7.34 -12.93 5.22
N MET A 7 6.83 -13.47 6.32
CA MET A 7 6.91 -14.89 6.68
C MET A 7 5.60 -15.59 6.34
N ILE A 8 5.71 -16.78 5.80
CA ILE A 8 4.58 -17.60 5.38
C ILE A 8 4.16 -18.51 6.53
N PRO A 9 2.92 -18.44 7.01
CA PRO A 9 2.41 -19.37 8.01
C PRO A 9 2.43 -20.82 7.51
N GLY A 10 2.75 -21.75 8.40
CA GLY A 10 2.78 -23.18 8.10
C GLY A 10 4.14 -23.74 7.67
N PHE A 11 5.14 -22.87 7.41
CA PHE A 11 6.50 -23.25 7.00
C PHE A 11 7.56 -22.63 7.92
N GLU A 12 7.28 -22.61 9.20
CA GLU A 12 8.02 -21.83 10.19
C GLU A 12 9.51 -22.19 10.25
N LYS A 13 9.84 -23.48 10.17
CA LYS A 13 11.24 -23.94 10.28
C LYS A 13 12.05 -23.56 9.07
N GLU A 14 11.51 -23.84 7.90
CA GLU A 14 12.15 -23.60 6.61
C GLU A 14 12.32 -22.11 6.38
N THR A 15 11.24 -21.35 6.60
CA THR A 15 11.24 -19.90 6.45
C THR A 15 12.19 -19.23 7.45
N ALA A 16 12.19 -19.64 8.71
CA ALA A 16 13.08 -19.07 9.74
C ALA A 16 14.56 -19.27 9.38
N ALA A 17 14.95 -20.46 8.93
CA ALA A 17 16.34 -20.73 8.53
C ALA A 17 16.80 -19.83 7.37
N ASP A 18 15.92 -19.58 6.41
CA ASP A 18 16.20 -18.74 5.25
C ASP A 18 16.29 -17.25 5.65
N LEU A 19 15.37 -16.77 6.44
CA LEU A 19 15.34 -15.39 6.94
C LEU A 19 16.57 -15.08 7.80
N ILE A 20 16.95 -15.98 8.71
CA ILE A 20 18.17 -15.84 9.53
C ILE A 20 19.42 -15.74 8.64
N ARG A 21 19.48 -16.52 7.56
CA ARG A 21 20.59 -16.44 6.61
C ARG A 21 20.63 -15.10 5.88
N MET A 22 19.49 -14.59 5.43
CA MET A 22 19.39 -13.28 4.78
C MET A 22 19.71 -12.14 5.74
N PHE A 23 19.20 -12.20 6.98
CA PHE A 23 19.49 -11.21 8.02
C PHE A 23 21.00 -11.13 8.31
N ARG A 24 21.65 -12.28 8.50
CA ARG A 24 23.10 -12.34 8.74
C ARG A 24 23.94 -11.82 7.57
N LYS A 25 23.40 -11.83 6.37
CA LYS A 25 24.04 -11.28 5.15
C LYS A 25 23.67 -9.81 4.90
N GLY A 26 22.90 -9.17 5.79
CA GLY A 26 22.47 -7.79 5.62
C GLY A 26 21.43 -7.55 4.52
N VAL A 27 20.89 -8.59 3.91
CA VAL A 27 19.88 -8.47 2.83
C VAL A 27 18.56 -7.93 3.36
N ILE A 28 18.17 -8.36 4.55
CA ILE A 28 16.98 -7.89 5.26
C ILE A 28 17.33 -7.40 6.66
N GLN A 29 16.59 -6.45 7.18
CA GLN A 29 16.73 -5.92 8.53
C GLN A 29 15.67 -6.46 9.49
N SER A 30 14.56 -6.98 8.96
CA SER A 30 13.47 -7.50 9.79
C SER A 30 12.59 -8.49 9.00
N ALA A 31 11.76 -9.22 9.73
CA ALA A 31 10.75 -10.10 9.16
C ALA A 31 9.35 -9.71 9.66
N MET A 32 8.32 -10.06 8.89
CA MET A 32 6.92 -9.86 9.28
C MET A 32 6.15 -11.16 9.22
N PHE A 33 5.39 -11.43 10.26
CA PHE A 33 4.42 -12.53 10.26
C PHE A 33 3.13 -12.07 9.59
N ILE A 34 2.72 -12.76 8.54
CA ILE A 34 1.50 -12.44 7.80
C ILE A 34 0.29 -12.96 8.56
N CYS A 35 -0.72 -12.12 8.75
CA CYS A 35 -2.01 -12.56 9.26
C CYS A 35 -3.17 -11.92 8.51
N SER A 36 -4.26 -12.69 8.33
CA SER A 36 -5.55 -12.21 7.87
C SER A 36 -6.52 -12.21 9.05
N LEU A 37 -7.10 -11.05 9.32
CA LEU A 37 -8.08 -10.85 10.39
C LEU A 37 -9.48 -10.54 9.84
N VAL A 38 -9.73 -10.82 8.57
CA VAL A 38 -11.08 -10.74 7.99
C VAL A 38 -12.02 -11.62 8.80
N PRO A 39 -13.18 -11.10 9.28
CA PRO A 39 -14.11 -11.90 10.08
C PRO A 39 -14.66 -13.07 9.29
N GLU A 40 -14.74 -14.21 9.94
CA GLU A 40 -15.23 -15.48 9.35
C GLU A 40 -16.25 -16.14 10.25
N GLY A 41 -17.36 -16.59 9.66
CA GLY A 41 -18.38 -17.38 10.33
C GLY A 41 -19.40 -16.56 11.13
N ASP A 42 -20.44 -17.27 11.60
CA ASP A 42 -21.46 -16.78 12.54
C ASP A 42 -21.79 -17.93 13.51
N PRO A 43 -21.33 -17.86 14.75
CA PRO A 43 -20.53 -16.77 15.38
C PRO A 43 -19.14 -16.60 14.78
N VAL A 44 -18.62 -15.38 14.86
CA VAL A 44 -17.31 -15.03 14.29
C VAL A 44 -16.19 -15.80 15.00
N SER A 45 -15.28 -16.38 14.22
CA SER A 45 -14.17 -17.18 14.74
C SER A 45 -13.11 -16.35 15.45
N ASP A 46 -12.41 -16.97 16.40
CA ASP A 46 -11.31 -16.41 17.19
C ASP A 46 -9.96 -16.39 16.47
N LYS A 47 -9.96 -15.89 15.24
CA LYS A 47 -8.79 -15.89 14.35
C LYS A 47 -7.54 -15.27 14.98
N ALA A 48 -7.72 -14.16 15.69
CA ALA A 48 -6.62 -13.44 16.30
C ALA A 48 -5.86 -14.29 17.35
N ASP A 49 -6.57 -15.08 18.15
CA ASP A 49 -5.95 -15.93 19.18
C ASP A 49 -5.14 -17.07 18.55
N ARG A 50 -5.66 -17.71 17.51
CA ARG A 50 -4.93 -18.74 16.74
C ARG A 50 -3.67 -18.18 16.08
N LEU A 51 -3.76 -17.00 15.49
CA LEU A 51 -2.62 -16.32 14.87
C LEU A 51 -1.60 -15.89 15.91
N ALA A 52 -2.05 -15.48 17.10
CA ALA A 52 -1.18 -15.10 18.20
C ALA A 52 -0.27 -16.26 18.67
N GLU A 53 -0.80 -17.47 18.72
CA GLU A 53 0.01 -18.65 19.06
C GLU A 53 1.11 -18.92 18.02
N LEU A 54 0.79 -18.86 16.74
CA LEU A 54 1.74 -19.03 15.65
C LEU A 54 2.82 -17.94 15.67
N TYR A 55 2.42 -16.69 15.85
CA TYR A 55 3.36 -15.57 15.93
C TYR A 55 4.39 -15.73 17.08
N ARG A 56 3.94 -16.14 18.26
CA ARG A 56 4.86 -16.36 19.41
C ARG A 56 5.94 -17.39 19.07
N LYS A 57 5.58 -18.47 18.38
CA LYS A 57 6.54 -19.50 17.93
C LYS A 57 7.56 -18.91 16.95
N GLN A 58 7.12 -18.10 16.01
CA GLN A 58 7.97 -17.43 15.03
C GLN A 58 8.91 -16.41 15.68
N LYS A 59 8.38 -15.56 16.53
CA LYS A 59 9.19 -14.55 17.24
C LYS A 59 10.31 -15.19 18.06
N VAL A 60 10.04 -16.30 18.74
CA VAL A 60 11.07 -17.06 19.48
C VAL A 60 12.13 -17.64 18.53
N ALA A 61 11.72 -18.18 17.38
CA ALA A 61 12.66 -18.77 16.43
C ALA A 61 13.63 -17.74 15.84
N LEU A 62 13.13 -16.57 15.45
CA LEU A 62 13.89 -15.50 14.82
C LEU A 62 14.63 -14.62 15.84
N GLY A 63 14.06 -14.40 17.01
CA GLY A 63 14.66 -13.58 18.07
C GLY A 63 16.01 -14.09 18.58
N LYS A 64 16.30 -15.38 18.39
CA LYS A 64 17.61 -15.97 18.73
C LYS A 64 18.78 -15.35 17.96
N CYS A 65 18.55 -14.72 16.81
CA CYS A 65 19.58 -14.01 16.06
C CYS A 65 19.50 -12.49 16.19
N GLY A 66 18.60 -11.97 17.04
CA GLY A 66 18.39 -10.53 17.22
C GLY A 66 17.57 -9.87 16.11
N MET A 67 16.93 -10.64 15.23
CA MET A 67 16.10 -10.08 14.14
C MET A 67 14.79 -9.55 14.71
N PRO A 68 14.43 -8.28 14.41
CA PRO A 68 13.11 -7.75 14.72
C PRO A 68 12.02 -8.50 13.93
N VAL A 69 10.90 -8.78 14.62
CA VAL A 69 9.76 -9.51 14.03
C VAL A 69 8.47 -8.71 14.20
N GLY A 70 7.97 -8.18 13.09
CA GLY A 70 6.71 -7.47 13.03
C GLY A 70 5.53 -8.38 12.70
N ILE A 71 4.36 -7.75 12.56
CA ILE A 71 3.12 -8.38 12.07
C ILE A 71 2.62 -7.59 10.87
N LEU A 72 2.38 -8.29 9.75
CA LEU A 72 1.66 -7.75 8.61
C LEU A 72 0.20 -8.18 8.72
N ILE A 73 -0.69 -7.24 8.96
CA ILE A 73 -2.14 -7.44 8.90
C ILE A 73 -2.55 -7.29 7.44
N GLN A 74 -2.43 -8.38 6.69
CA GLN A 74 -2.67 -8.41 5.25
C GLN A 74 -4.13 -8.13 4.90
N SER A 75 -5.05 -8.59 5.74
CA SER A 75 -6.47 -8.35 5.53
C SER A 75 -7.18 -8.09 6.84
N MET A 76 -7.91 -6.97 6.91
CA MET A 76 -8.76 -6.60 8.03
C MET A 76 -10.21 -6.41 7.57
N ILE A 77 -10.44 -5.53 6.61
CA ILE A 77 -11.79 -5.23 6.13
C ILE A 77 -12.22 -6.15 4.99
N GLY A 78 -11.27 -6.74 4.26
CA GLY A 78 -11.49 -7.71 3.19
C GLY A 78 -10.45 -7.62 2.09
N HIS A 79 -10.09 -8.74 1.49
CA HIS A 79 -9.12 -8.82 0.41
C HIS A 79 -9.67 -9.67 -0.74
N GLY A 80 -9.28 -9.36 -2.00
CA GLY A 80 -9.85 -9.96 -3.20
C GLY A 80 -9.77 -11.48 -3.30
N TRP A 81 -8.78 -12.09 -2.68
CA TRP A 81 -8.61 -13.55 -2.63
C TRP A 81 -8.99 -14.19 -1.29
N VAL A 82 -9.41 -13.40 -0.31
CA VAL A 82 -9.97 -13.91 0.93
C VAL A 82 -11.49 -13.81 0.83
N PRO A 83 -12.21 -14.93 0.65
CA PRO A 83 -13.67 -14.89 0.61
C PRO A 83 -14.20 -14.22 1.88
N ALA A 84 -15.08 -13.22 1.72
CA ALA A 84 -15.85 -12.72 2.84
C ALA A 84 -16.89 -13.77 3.22
N GLU A 85 -16.53 -14.68 4.10
CA GLU A 85 -17.43 -15.69 4.61
C GLU A 85 -18.58 -15.08 5.42
N LYS A 86 -19.57 -15.89 5.76
CA LYS A 86 -20.73 -15.47 6.53
C LYS A 86 -20.26 -14.89 7.87
N ALA A 87 -20.32 -13.57 8.00
CA ALA A 87 -20.14 -12.87 9.26
C ALA A 87 -21.27 -11.87 9.43
N PRO A 88 -21.75 -11.64 10.68
CA PRO A 88 -22.98 -10.89 10.94
C PRO A 88 -22.77 -9.37 10.88
N PHE A 89 -21.88 -8.89 10.01
CA PHE A 89 -21.55 -7.47 9.87
C PHE A 89 -22.02 -6.90 8.54
N GLN A 90 -22.32 -5.59 8.54
CA GLN A 90 -22.67 -4.88 7.32
C GLN A 90 -21.54 -4.95 6.30
N LYS A 91 -21.83 -5.50 5.13
CA LYS A 91 -20.92 -5.44 4.01
C LYS A 91 -20.95 -4.08 3.32
N PHE A 92 -19.83 -3.75 2.73
CA PHE A 92 -19.72 -2.69 1.75
C PHE A 92 -20.74 -2.92 0.61
N THR A 93 -21.31 -1.85 0.09
CA THR A 93 -22.29 -1.95 -1.01
C THR A 93 -22.01 -0.85 -2.00
N TYR A 94 -21.81 -1.19 -3.26
CA TYR A 94 -21.68 -0.19 -4.31
C TYR A 94 -23.03 0.43 -4.69
N ALA A 95 -23.01 1.53 -5.44
CA ALA A 95 -24.23 2.23 -5.84
C ALA A 95 -25.19 1.39 -6.71
N ASP A 96 -24.68 0.35 -7.39
CA ASP A 96 -25.44 -0.62 -8.16
C ASP A 96 -26.01 -1.79 -7.33
N GLY A 97 -25.79 -1.78 -6.02
CA GLY A 97 -26.25 -2.80 -5.09
C GLY A 97 -25.31 -4.00 -4.95
N GLN A 98 -24.22 -4.07 -5.74
CA GLN A 98 -23.25 -5.15 -5.58
C GLN A 98 -22.52 -5.04 -4.24
N THR A 99 -22.33 -6.18 -3.59
CA THR A 99 -21.59 -6.28 -2.32
C THR A 99 -20.26 -6.99 -2.55
N PRO A 100 -19.12 -6.26 -2.50
CA PRO A 100 -17.82 -6.89 -2.59
C PRO A 100 -17.49 -7.67 -1.30
N TYR A 101 -16.30 -8.26 -1.27
CA TYR A 101 -15.77 -9.01 -0.13
C TYR A 101 -15.45 -8.14 1.12
N VAL A 102 -15.69 -6.83 1.08
CA VAL A 102 -15.26 -5.86 2.08
C VAL A 102 -16.36 -5.56 3.09
N PHE A 103 -16.02 -5.45 4.38
CA PHE A 103 -16.92 -5.03 5.45
C PHE A 103 -16.94 -3.50 5.61
N CYS A 104 -18.08 -2.99 6.05
CA CYS A 104 -18.26 -1.55 6.21
C CYS A 104 -17.57 -1.02 7.49
N PRO A 105 -16.66 -0.05 7.38
CA PRO A 105 -15.97 0.51 8.55
C PRO A 105 -16.90 1.27 9.51
N LEU A 106 -18.13 1.62 9.10
CA LEU A 106 -19.12 2.26 9.97
C LEU A 106 -19.95 1.26 10.77
N ASP A 107 -19.85 -0.06 10.54
CA ASP A 107 -20.60 -1.05 11.29
C ASP A 107 -20.07 -1.17 12.71
N PRO A 108 -20.91 -0.92 13.77
CA PRO A 108 -20.44 -0.96 15.15
C PRO A 108 -19.98 -2.34 15.60
N GLY A 109 -20.61 -3.41 15.09
CA GLY A 109 -20.24 -4.81 15.41
C GLY A 109 -18.88 -5.14 14.79
N PHE A 110 -18.67 -4.74 13.54
CA PHE A 110 -17.39 -4.89 12.87
C PHE A 110 -16.28 -4.09 13.58
N GLN A 111 -16.54 -2.84 13.97
CA GLN A 111 -15.59 -2.04 14.74
C GLN A 111 -15.22 -2.69 16.08
N ALA A 112 -16.18 -3.30 16.77
CA ALA A 112 -15.91 -4.03 18.01
C ALA A 112 -15.02 -5.26 17.77
N TYR A 113 -15.29 -6.01 16.70
CA TYR A 113 -14.46 -7.12 16.25
C TYR A 113 -13.02 -6.68 15.94
N VAL A 114 -12.86 -5.60 15.14
CA VAL A 114 -11.53 -5.04 14.81
C VAL A 114 -10.77 -4.70 16.09
N ARG A 115 -11.39 -4.00 17.02
CA ARG A 115 -10.75 -3.64 18.29
C ARG A 115 -10.32 -4.86 19.09
N ALA A 116 -11.17 -5.88 19.23
CA ALA A 116 -10.85 -7.10 19.96
C ALA A 116 -9.67 -7.84 19.32
N SER A 117 -9.71 -8.04 17.99
CA SER A 117 -8.65 -8.71 17.24
C SER A 117 -7.31 -7.96 17.33
N ILE A 118 -7.33 -6.64 17.16
CA ILE A 118 -6.13 -5.81 17.26
C ILE A 118 -5.56 -5.80 18.68
N ARG A 119 -6.40 -5.78 19.71
CA ARG A 119 -5.94 -5.88 21.10
C ARG A 119 -5.16 -7.18 21.34
N THR A 120 -5.66 -8.31 20.85
CA THR A 120 -4.95 -9.60 20.92
C THR A 120 -3.59 -9.50 20.22
N VAL A 121 -3.55 -8.90 19.03
CA VAL A 121 -2.30 -8.71 18.28
C VAL A 121 -1.33 -7.75 19.01
N ALA A 122 -1.81 -6.65 19.52
CA ALA A 122 -0.99 -5.66 20.25
C ALA A 122 -0.35 -6.27 21.52
N GLN A 123 -1.10 -7.13 22.24
CA GLN A 123 -0.58 -7.84 23.43
C GLN A 123 0.60 -8.79 23.15
N LEU A 124 0.82 -9.14 21.87
CA LEU A 124 2.01 -9.89 21.45
C LEU A 124 3.28 -9.05 21.48
N LYS A 125 3.16 -7.74 21.61
CA LYS A 125 4.27 -6.77 21.55
C LYS A 125 5.18 -7.02 20.35
N PRO A 126 4.63 -6.94 19.13
CA PRO A 126 5.47 -7.04 17.93
C PRO A 126 6.47 -5.87 17.91
N ASP A 127 7.61 -6.08 17.27
CA ASP A 127 8.61 -5.02 17.16
C ASP A 127 8.11 -3.85 16.25
N PHE A 128 7.18 -4.14 15.36
CA PHE A 128 6.40 -3.19 14.56
C PHE A 128 5.16 -3.90 13.99
N PHE A 129 4.23 -3.13 13.44
CA PHE A 129 3.13 -3.71 12.66
C PHE A 129 2.91 -2.94 11.35
N MET A 130 2.34 -3.60 10.37
CA MET A 130 2.02 -3.02 9.08
C MET A 130 0.58 -3.38 8.69
N MET A 131 -0.21 -2.36 8.36
CA MET A 131 -1.52 -2.55 7.75
C MET A 131 -1.36 -2.64 6.24
N ASP A 132 -1.90 -3.68 5.64
CA ASP A 132 -1.81 -3.86 4.19
C ASP A 132 -2.88 -3.05 3.45
N ASP A 133 -2.80 -3.04 2.15
CA ASP A 133 -3.51 -2.16 1.24
C ASP A 133 -5.00 -2.46 1.05
N ASP A 134 -5.53 -3.51 1.67
CA ASP A 134 -6.97 -3.79 1.68
C ASP A 134 -7.78 -2.76 2.51
N THR A 135 -7.10 -1.99 3.37
CA THR A 135 -7.72 -0.96 4.22
C THR A 135 -7.97 0.32 3.42
N ARG A 136 -8.94 0.26 2.50
CA ARG A 136 -9.29 1.34 1.57
C ARG A 136 -10.79 1.42 1.26
N MET A 137 -11.26 2.58 0.80
CA MET A 137 -12.68 2.84 0.52
C MET A 137 -13.14 2.55 -0.91
N HIS A 138 -12.34 1.92 -1.75
CA HIS A 138 -12.69 1.66 -3.16
C HIS A 138 -13.20 2.92 -3.89
N SER A 139 -12.51 4.02 -3.70
CA SER A 139 -12.89 5.34 -4.21
C SER A 139 -13.12 5.36 -5.73
N GLY A 140 -12.37 4.55 -6.49
CA GLY A 140 -12.57 4.38 -7.94
C GLY A 140 -13.93 3.80 -8.36
N ARG A 141 -14.70 3.22 -7.41
CA ARG A 141 -16.09 2.77 -7.63
C ARG A 141 -17.12 3.60 -6.84
N GLY A 142 -16.70 4.75 -6.36
CA GLY A 142 -17.56 5.68 -5.63
C GLY A 142 -17.70 5.40 -4.15
N GLY A 143 -16.98 4.43 -3.59
CA GLY A 143 -17.04 4.12 -2.18
C GLY A 143 -18.25 3.26 -1.77
N CYS A 144 -18.63 3.32 -0.49
CA CYS A 144 -19.66 2.49 0.11
C CYS A 144 -21.02 3.20 0.21
N PHE A 145 -22.02 2.67 -0.47
CA PHE A 145 -23.42 3.13 -0.43
C PHE A 145 -24.31 2.24 0.43
N CYS A 146 -23.76 1.52 1.40
CA CYS A 146 -24.56 0.69 2.30
C CYS A 146 -25.53 1.54 3.14
N PRO A 147 -26.56 0.92 3.77
CA PRO A 147 -27.55 1.65 4.56
C PRO A 147 -26.95 2.55 5.66
N LEU A 148 -25.84 2.14 6.28
CA LEU A 148 -25.16 2.93 7.32
C LEU A 148 -24.54 4.21 6.74
N HIS A 149 -23.81 4.10 5.63
CA HIS A 149 -23.22 5.25 4.95
C HIS A 149 -24.31 6.19 4.42
N MET A 150 -25.32 5.65 3.74
CA MET A 150 -26.42 6.46 3.18
C MET A 150 -27.18 7.21 4.25
N LYS A 151 -27.51 6.55 5.37
CA LYS A 151 -28.21 7.17 6.51
C LYS A 151 -27.40 8.34 7.08
N GLU A 152 -26.13 8.12 7.37
CA GLU A 152 -25.29 9.11 8.00
C GLU A 152 -24.97 10.27 7.05
N PHE A 153 -24.64 9.99 5.80
CA PHE A 153 -24.36 11.05 4.82
C PHE A 153 -25.59 11.92 4.57
N ASN A 154 -26.74 11.31 4.29
CA ASN A 154 -27.99 12.05 4.09
C ASN A 154 -28.34 12.95 5.29
N ARG A 155 -28.08 12.47 6.52
CA ARG A 155 -28.25 13.27 7.75
C ARG A 155 -27.33 14.48 7.76
N ARG A 156 -26.03 14.31 7.41
CA ARG A 156 -25.02 15.38 7.42
C ARG A 156 -25.34 16.48 6.42
N ILE A 157 -25.72 16.11 5.21
CA ILE A 157 -26.01 17.08 4.13
C ILE A 157 -27.47 17.53 4.10
N ARG A 158 -28.31 17.02 5.02
CA ARG A 158 -29.76 17.31 5.10
C ARG A 158 -30.52 17.04 3.79
N LYS A 159 -30.19 15.92 3.14
CA LYS A 159 -30.83 15.42 1.91
C LYS A 159 -31.35 14.00 2.11
N LYS A 160 -32.09 13.50 1.12
CA LYS A 160 -32.67 12.14 1.13
C LYS A 160 -32.37 11.46 -0.22
N TYR A 161 -31.09 11.28 -0.53
CA TYR A 161 -30.69 10.53 -1.70
C TYR A 161 -30.87 9.03 -1.51
N SER A 162 -31.36 8.34 -2.54
CA SER A 162 -31.08 6.91 -2.72
C SER A 162 -29.66 6.71 -3.23
N PRO A 163 -29.09 5.49 -3.19
CA PRO A 163 -27.76 5.21 -3.75
C PRO A 163 -27.63 5.65 -5.23
N ALA A 164 -28.64 5.34 -6.06
CA ALA A 164 -28.65 5.72 -7.47
C ALA A 164 -28.70 7.25 -7.65
N GLN A 165 -29.57 7.94 -6.92
CA GLN A 165 -29.67 9.40 -6.98
C GLN A 165 -28.38 10.08 -6.51
N LEU A 166 -27.76 9.56 -5.45
CA LEU A 166 -26.49 10.11 -4.98
C LEU A 166 -25.40 9.90 -6.04
N LYS A 167 -25.29 8.71 -6.63
CA LYS A 167 -24.33 8.45 -7.70
C LYS A 167 -24.48 9.43 -8.87
N GLU A 168 -25.70 9.68 -9.32
CA GLU A 168 -25.97 10.67 -10.38
C GLU A 168 -25.60 12.10 -9.96
N ALA A 169 -25.86 12.46 -8.72
CA ALA A 169 -25.49 13.79 -8.20
C ALA A 169 -23.96 13.96 -8.13
N LEU A 170 -23.23 12.91 -7.66
CA LEU A 170 -21.77 12.92 -7.58
C LEU A 170 -21.10 13.04 -8.96
N LEU A 171 -21.73 12.53 -10.03
CA LEU A 171 -21.24 12.66 -11.39
C LEU A 171 -21.40 14.08 -11.96
N LYS A 172 -22.26 14.89 -11.37
CA LYS A 172 -22.63 16.24 -11.86
C LYS A 172 -22.12 17.38 -11.01
N ASP A 173 -21.69 17.07 -9.78
CA ASP A 173 -21.31 18.06 -8.75
C ASP A 173 -20.02 17.64 -8.07
N ASP A 174 -18.92 18.20 -8.53
CA ASP A 174 -17.56 17.91 -8.01
C ASP A 174 -17.44 18.28 -6.53
N ALA A 175 -18.11 19.35 -6.08
CA ALA A 175 -18.05 19.76 -4.68
C ALA A 175 -18.76 18.73 -3.80
N LEU A 176 -19.91 18.21 -4.24
CA LEU A 176 -20.60 17.14 -3.54
C LEU A 176 -19.76 15.84 -3.55
N ALA A 177 -19.10 15.54 -4.65
CA ALA A 177 -18.21 14.37 -4.76
C ALA A 177 -17.05 14.45 -3.77
N GLU A 178 -16.45 15.63 -3.59
CA GLU A 178 -15.41 15.83 -2.57
C GLU A 178 -15.94 15.69 -1.13
N VAL A 179 -17.12 16.20 -0.85
CA VAL A 179 -17.78 16.04 0.47
C VAL A 179 -18.07 14.56 0.74
N TRP A 180 -18.49 13.82 -0.27
CA TRP A 180 -18.72 12.37 -0.17
C TRP A 180 -17.42 11.60 0.08
N ASP A 181 -16.37 11.86 -0.69
CA ASP A 181 -15.07 11.20 -0.52
C ASP A 181 -14.50 11.46 0.89
N LYS A 182 -14.49 12.73 1.32
CA LYS A 182 -14.08 13.10 2.67
C LYS A 182 -14.84 12.35 3.76
N PHE A 183 -16.15 12.25 3.62
CA PHE A 183 -17.00 11.51 4.55
C PHE A 183 -16.63 10.02 4.62
N GLN A 184 -16.38 9.40 3.46
CA GLN A 184 -15.96 8.00 3.37
C GLN A 184 -14.61 7.79 4.09
N GLN A 185 -13.65 8.66 3.82
CA GLN A 185 -12.33 8.59 4.42
C GLN A 185 -12.35 8.85 5.93
N GLU A 186 -13.18 9.75 6.43
CA GLU A 186 -13.33 9.99 7.87
C GLU A 186 -13.71 8.71 8.62
N GLY A 187 -14.62 7.90 8.09
CA GLY A 187 -15.01 6.61 8.67
C GLY A 187 -13.86 5.60 8.72
N LEU A 188 -13.08 5.56 7.65
CA LEU A 188 -11.90 4.71 7.57
C LEU A 188 -10.80 5.17 8.53
N PHE A 189 -10.50 6.46 8.56
CA PHE A 189 -9.49 7.03 9.46
C PHE A 189 -9.84 6.82 10.92
N GLU A 190 -11.12 6.90 11.27
CA GLU A 190 -11.57 6.61 12.63
C GLU A 190 -11.31 5.14 13.03
N MET A 191 -11.52 4.21 12.12
CA MET A 191 -11.16 2.81 12.33
C MET A 191 -9.63 2.65 12.51
N VAL A 192 -8.84 3.31 11.68
CA VAL A 192 -7.35 3.26 11.78
C VAL A 192 -6.86 3.88 13.10
N ARG A 193 -7.46 4.99 13.56
CA ARG A 193 -7.16 5.56 14.89
C ARG A 193 -7.46 4.58 16.03
N ARG A 194 -8.56 3.84 15.94
CA ARG A 194 -8.89 2.80 16.93
C ARG A 194 -7.89 1.64 16.91
N ILE A 195 -7.40 1.25 15.73
CA ILE A 195 -6.31 0.29 15.61
C ILE A 195 -5.06 0.81 16.34
N ARG A 196 -4.65 2.04 16.06
CA ARG A 196 -3.49 2.65 16.72
C ARG A 196 -3.67 2.71 18.24
N ALA A 197 -4.83 3.11 18.71
CA ALA A 197 -5.14 3.22 20.13
C ALA A 197 -5.03 1.89 20.89
N GLU A 198 -5.33 0.74 20.27
CA GLU A 198 -5.14 -0.57 20.89
C GLU A 198 -3.63 -0.93 21.02
N PHE A 199 -2.80 -0.50 20.07
CA PHE A 199 -1.34 -0.62 20.20
C PHE A 199 -0.79 0.35 21.26
N ASP A 200 -1.22 1.60 21.27
CA ASP A 200 -0.80 2.60 22.26
C ASP A 200 -1.13 2.20 23.70
N ALA A 201 -2.24 1.50 23.90
CA ALA A 201 -2.63 0.98 25.22
C ALA A 201 -1.68 -0.11 25.74
N VAL A 202 -0.92 -0.75 24.85
CA VAL A 202 0.07 -1.78 25.21
C VAL A 202 1.48 -1.22 25.25
N ASP A 203 1.88 -0.56 24.18
CA ASP A 203 3.18 0.10 24.05
C ASP A 203 3.15 1.12 22.92
N PRO A 204 3.14 2.43 23.24
CA PRO A 204 3.07 3.50 22.22
C PRO A 204 4.34 3.63 21.37
N SER A 205 5.42 2.93 21.71
CA SER A 205 6.65 2.91 20.92
C SER A 205 6.60 1.94 19.73
N ILE A 206 5.61 1.04 19.68
CA ILE A 206 5.46 0.10 18.57
C ILE A 206 5.15 0.86 17.30
N GLN A 207 6.08 0.87 16.33
CA GLN A 207 5.90 1.54 15.05
C GLN A 207 4.81 0.85 14.22
N GLY A 208 3.82 1.65 13.79
CA GLY A 208 2.85 1.23 12.79
C GLY A 208 3.23 1.77 11.41
N MET A 209 2.92 0.98 10.38
CA MET A 209 3.20 1.27 8.98
C MET A 209 1.95 1.06 8.15
N PHE A 210 1.84 1.73 7.02
CA PHE A 210 0.71 1.56 6.11
C PHE A 210 1.17 1.18 4.70
N CYS A 211 0.38 0.36 4.02
CA CYS A 211 0.59 0.03 2.61
C CYS A 211 -0.44 0.72 1.73
N THR A 212 -0.02 1.32 0.64
CA THR A 212 -0.92 1.79 -0.42
C THR A 212 -1.01 0.80 -1.57
N CYS A 213 -2.09 0.85 -2.32
CA CYS A 213 -2.33 0.07 -3.53
C CYS A 213 -2.75 0.97 -4.69
N ASN A 214 -2.15 0.74 -5.85
CA ASN A 214 -2.61 1.20 -7.17
C ASN A 214 -3.15 2.65 -7.23
N GLY A 215 -2.45 3.59 -6.66
CA GLY A 215 -2.83 4.99 -6.78
C GLY A 215 -3.69 5.54 -5.64
N ASP A 216 -3.97 4.77 -4.60
CA ASP A 216 -4.64 5.28 -3.39
C ASP A 216 -3.67 6.08 -2.48
N ILE A 217 -2.62 6.59 -3.09
CA ILE A 217 -1.61 7.44 -2.43
C ILE A 217 -2.21 8.71 -1.84
N ARG A 218 -3.38 9.16 -2.34
CA ARG A 218 -4.05 10.37 -1.86
C ARG A 218 -4.33 10.33 -0.35
N HIS A 219 -4.73 9.20 0.18
CA HIS A 219 -5.15 9.04 1.58
C HIS A 219 -4.15 8.22 2.41
N ALA A 220 -3.28 7.48 1.76
CA ALA A 220 -2.32 6.60 2.40
C ALA A 220 -1.33 7.31 3.34
N PRO A 221 -0.80 8.50 3.02
CA PRO A 221 0.07 9.22 3.95
C PRO A 221 -0.61 9.55 5.28
N ALA A 222 -1.86 10.02 5.25
CA ALA A 222 -2.62 10.31 6.47
C ALA A 222 -2.85 9.05 7.33
N MET A 223 -3.06 7.89 6.70
CA MET A 223 -3.17 6.62 7.43
C MET A 223 -1.82 6.19 8.03
N ALA A 224 -0.72 6.38 7.30
CA ALA A 224 0.62 6.12 7.82
C ALA A 224 0.95 7.02 9.02
N GLU A 225 0.57 8.31 8.97
CA GLU A 225 0.70 9.26 10.08
C GLU A 225 -0.10 8.82 11.32
N ILE A 226 -1.35 8.41 11.14
CA ILE A 226 -2.20 7.92 12.24
C ILE A 226 -1.57 6.68 12.90
N LEU A 227 -0.96 5.79 12.11
CA LEU A 227 -0.39 4.53 12.61
C LEU A 227 1.01 4.70 13.22
N ALA A 228 1.73 5.77 12.90
CA ALA A 228 3.08 6.01 13.39
C ALA A 228 3.15 6.02 14.91
N ALA A 229 4.26 5.51 15.46
CA ALA A 229 4.55 5.64 16.88
C ALA A 229 4.75 7.13 17.24
N LYS A 230 4.44 7.50 18.47
CA LYS A 230 4.54 8.89 18.92
C LYS A 230 5.96 9.46 18.70
N GLY A 231 6.08 10.47 17.87
CA GLY A 231 7.34 11.14 17.58
C GLY A 231 8.24 10.43 16.57
N ALA A 232 7.78 9.30 16.00
CA ALA A 232 8.47 8.63 14.89
C ALA A 232 7.92 9.11 13.54
N PRO A 233 8.74 9.11 12.48
CA PRO A 233 8.26 9.43 11.14
C PRO A 233 7.24 8.39 10.67
N PRO A 234 6.23 8.81 9.88
CA PRO A 234 5.34 7.89 9.21
C PRO A 234 6.10 6.94 8.27
N VAL A 235 5.67 5.70 8.17
CA VAL A 235 6.23 4.73 7.23
C VAL A 235 5.15 4.27 6.26
N LEU A 236 5.39 4.53 4.99
CA LEU A 236 4.48 4.22 3.90
C LEU A 236 5.12 3.22 2.93
N ARG A 237 4.51 2.08 2.72
CA ARG A 237 4.88 1.19 1.61
C ARG A 237 4.06 1.58 0.39
N ILE A 238 4.72 2.07 -0.63
CA ILE A 238 4.13 2.29 -1.95
C ILE A 238 4.11 0.99 -2.74
N ASN A 239 3.12 0.90 -3.61
CA ASN A 239 2.99 -0.26 -4.48
C ASN A 239 4.04 -0.19 -5.59
N ASN A 240 4.78 -1.27 -5.79
CA ASN A 240 5.52 -1.49 -7.01
C ASN A 240 4.55 -2.15 -7.98
N PRO A 241 4.48 -1.79 -9.18
CA PRO A 241 3.36 -1.64 -10.08
C PRO A 241 2.36 -2.80 -10.13
N GLU A 242 1.26 -2.52 -10.79
CA GLU A 242 0.25 -3.53 -11.10
C GLU A 242 0.89 -4.78 -11.67
N TYR A 243 1.00 -5.78 -10.81
CA TYR A 243 1.34 -7.10 -11.24
C TYR A 243 0.26 -7.54 -12.21
N LEU A 244 0.67 -7.73 -13.41
CA LEU A 244 -0.07 -8.64 -14.23
C LEU A 244 0.17 -10.02 -13.63
N TYR A 245 -0.72 -10.40 -12.74
CA TYR A 245 -0.72 -11.68 -12.04
C TYR A 245 -0.61 -12.91 -12.96
N MET A 246 -0.25 -12.73 -14.20
CA MET A 246 -0.23 -13.80 -15.18
C MET A 246 1.10 -14.01 -15.88
N HIS A 247 1.91 -12.99 -16.14
CA HIS A 247 3.25 -13.13 -16.71
C HIS A 247 4.00 -11.80 -16.80
N GLU A 248 5.31 -11.88 -16.68
CA GLU A 248 6.21 -10.75 -16.89
C GLU A 248 6.13 -10.25 -18.34
N LYS A 249 5.91 -8.96 -18.50
CA LYS A 249 6.03 -8.30 -19.79
C LYS A 249 7.20 -7.33 -19.72
N PRO A 250 8.32 -7.63 -20.35
CA PRO A 250 9.52 -6.80 -20.28
C PRO A 250 9.32 -5.35 -20.68
N ASN A 251 8.41 -5.08 -21.61
CA ASN A 251 8.07 -3.73 -22.04
C ASN A 251 7.27 -2.93 -21.00
N GLU A 252 6.71 -3.57 -19.99
CA GLU A 252 5.98 -2.88 -18.91
C GLU A 252 6.88 -2.48 -17.74
N VAL A 253 8.11 -2.97 -17.66
CA VAL A 253 9.07 -2.67 -16.58
C VAL A 253 9.29 -1.15 -16.44
N ILE A 254 9.38 -0.45 -17.57
CA ILE A 254 9.56 1.01 -17.58
C ILE A 254 8.32 1.73 -17.04
N ALA A 255 7.12 1.29 -17.43
CA ALA A 255 5.88 1.82 -16.88
C ALA A 255 5.80 1.60 -15.37
N TRP A 256 6.32 0.49 -14.90
CA TRP A 256 6.41 0.17 -13.49
C TRP A 256 7.36 1.11 -12.75
N MET A 257 8.53 1.33 -13.29
CA MET A 257 9.49 2.29 -12.74
C MET A 257 8.87 3.68 -12.57
N GLN A 258 8.15 4.13 -13.59
CA GLN A 258 7.48 5.44 -13.56
C GLN A 258 6.38 5.52 -12.48
N LYS A 259 5.53 4.51 -12.37
CA LYS A 259 4.49 4.46 -11.33
C LYS A 259 5.07 4.55 -9.92
N THR A 260 6.19 3.88 -9.69
CA THR A 260 6.92 3.97 -8.42
C THR A 260 7.42 5.39 -8.17
N ALA A 261 8.03 6.03 -9.18
CA ALA A 261 8.52 7.40 -9.08
C ALA A 261 7.38 8.39 -8.77
N VAL A 262 6.25 8.28 -9.45
CA VAL A 262 5.06 9.11 -9.20
C VAL A 262 4.54 8.94 -7.77
N GLN A 263 4.36 7.71 -7.30
CA GLN A 263 3.90 7.46 -5.94
C GLN A 263 4.88 8.01 -4.90
N LYS A 264 6.19 7.83 -5.11
CA LYS A 264 7.22 8.39 -4.24
C LYS A 264 7.19 9.92 -4.21
N ALA A 265 7.01 10.56 -5.36
CA ALA A 265 6.93 12.02 -5.46
C ALA A 265 5.69 12.60 -4.76
N HIS A 266 4.59 11.84 -4.68
CA HIS A 266 3.40 12.23 -3.91
C HIS A 266 3.54 12.02 -2.40
N ALA A 267 4.42 11.14 -1.95
CA ALA A 267 4.62 10.91 -0.53
C ALA A 267 5.19 12.20 0.12
N PRO A 268 4.75 12.55 1.34
CA PRO A 268 5.35 13.64 2.11
C PRO A 268 6.84 13.40 2.35
N GLU A 269 7.62 14.46 2.45
CA GLU A 269 9.07 14.38 2.64
C GLU A 269 9.45 13.71 3.95
N GLU A 270 8.65 13.93 4.99
CA GLU A 270 8.83 13.33 6.32
C GLU A 270 8.54 11.83 6.35
N CYS A 271 7.88 11.29 5.33
CA CYS A 271 7.58 9.87 5.26
C CYS A 271 8.81 9.04 4.90
N THR A 272 9.08 8.00 5.69
CA THR A 272 9.93 6.89 5.26
C THR A 272 9.17 6.04 4.25
N VAL A 273 9.64 5.98 3.01
CA VAL A 273 8.93 5.28 1.94
C VAL A 273 9.63 3.96 1.61
N LEU A 274 8.89 2.88 1.74
CA LEU A 274 9.30 1.54 1.30
C LEU A 274 8.61 1.20 -0.01
N VAL A 275 9.30 0.49 -0.89
CA VAL A 275 8.69 -0.04 -2.11
C VAL A 275 8.25 -1.49 -1.92
N GLU A 276 7.16 -1.88 -2.51
CA GLU A 276 6.82 -3.29 -2.63
C GLU A 276 7.67 -3.94 -3.72
N THR A 277 8.54 -4.85 -3.33
CA THR A 277 9.32 -5.67 -4.26
C THR A 277 8.74 -7.06 -4.28
N ASP A 278 7.88 -7.31 -5.24
CA ASP A 278 7.05 -8.49 -5.28
C ASP A 278 7.38 -9.38 -6.49
N THR A 279 7.28 -10.66 -6.30
CA THR A 279 7.47 -11.70 -7.31
C THR A 279 6.16 -12.39 -7.68
N CYS A 280 5.04 -11.66 -7.55
CA CYS A 280 3.72 -12.21 -7.84
C CYS A 280 3.69 -12.95 -9.21
N CYS A 281 3.11 -14.09 -9.33
CA CYS A 281 2.41 -14.98 -8.40
C CYS A 281 3.29 -15.77 -7.42
N HIS A 282 4.34 -15.20 -6.91
CA HIS A 282 5.21 -15.75 -5.86
C HIS A 282 5.84 -17.12 -6.23
N ASN A 283 6.12 -17.32 -7.48
CA ASN A 283 6.79 -18.52 -7.97
C ASN A 283 7.97 -18.18 -8.90
N ARG A 284 8.89 -19.13 -9.01
CA ARG A 284 10.15 -18.96 -9.74
C ARG A 284 10.03 -18.76 -11.25
N CYS A 285 8.83 -18.86 -11.81
CA CYS A 285 8.62 -18.91 -13.26
C CYS A 285 8.06 -17.60 -13.82
N PHE A 286 7.60 -16.67 -12.99
CA PHE A 286 6.89 -15.48 -13.44
C PHE A 286 7.75 -14.24 -13.55
N THR A 287 8.51 -13.90 -12.53
CA THR A 287 9.32 -12.67 -12.52
C THR A 287 10.80 -13.03 -12.46
N SER A 288 11.63 -12.42 -13.30
CA SER A 288 13.07 -12.67 -13.28
C SER A 288 13.74 -11.96 -12.09
N ALA A 289 14.84 -12.54 -11.57
CA ALA A 289 15.63 -11.88 -10.55
C ALA A 289 16.31 -10.59 -11.07
N ALA A 290 16.49 -10.47 -12.38
CA ALA A 290 17.01 -9.26 -13.01
C ALA A 290 15.97 -8.13 -12.97
N THR A 291 14.69 -8.43 -13.23
CA THR A 291 13.60 -7.46 -13.12
C THR A 291 13.47 -6.96 -11.68
N ILE A 292 13.51 -7.85 -10.69
CA ILE A 292 13.47 -7.45 -9.27
C ILE A 292 14.65 -6.53 -8.93
N HIS A 293 15.85 -6.90 -9.38
CA HIS A 293 17.05 -6.07 -9.19
C HIS A 293 16.89 -4.68 -9.80
N ALA A 294 16.41 -4.59 -11.04
CA ALA A 294 16.24 -3.32 -11.74
C ALA A 294 15.18 -2.43 -11.05
N LEU A 295 14.03 -2.99 -10.72
CA LEU A 295 12.94 -2.25 -10.06
C LEU A 295 13.36 -1.77 -8.66
N TYR A 296 14.03 -2.61 -7.90
CA TYR A 296 14.50 -2.24 -6.57
C TYR A 296 15.58 -1.15 -6.62
N THR A 297 16.56 -1.29 -7.54
CA THR A 297 17.58 -0.24 -7.78
C THR A 297 16.93 1.08 -8.15
N TRP A 298 15.97 1.07 -9.09
CA TRP A 298 15.25 2.27 -9.49
C TRP A 298 14.50 2.92 -8.33
N SER A 299 13.87 2.12 -7.47
CA SER A 299 13.16 2.63 -6.31
C SER A 299 14.09 3.34 -5.33
N LEU A 300 15.29 2.78 -5.08
CA LEU A 300 16.30 3.43 -4.25
C LEU A 300 16.78 4.75 -4.86
N LEU A 301 17.04 4.78 -6.17
CA LEU A 301 17.42 5.99 -6.90
C LEU A 301 16.33 7.09 -6.82
N ASN A 302 15.07 6.71 -6.70
CA ASN A 302 13.96 7.63 -6.48
C ASN A 302 13.74 7.99 -5.00
N GLY A 303 14.66 7.65 -4.11
CA GLY A 303 14.64 8.03 -2.70
C GLY A 303 13.75 7.16 -1.82
N CYS A 304 13.43 5.91 -2.26
CA CYS A 304 12.83 4.94 -1.34
C CYS A 304 13.87 4.47 -0.32
N SER A 305 13.43 4.27 0.92
CA SER A 305 14.29 3.89 2.04
C SER A 305 14.52 2.38 2.18
N GLY A 306 14.04 1.60 1.23
CA GLY A 306 14.12 0.14 1.22
C GLY A 306 12.85 -0.50 0.68
N GLY A 307 12.58 -1.75 1.07
CA GLY A 307 11.45 -2.48 0.49
C GLY A 307 10.79 -3.51 1.40
N LYS A 308 9.51 -3.79 1.09
CA LYS A 308 8.80 -5.00 1.51
C LYS A 308 9.06 -6.06 0.44
N LEU A 309 9.87 -7.05 0.77
CA LEU A 309 10.42 -7.99 -0.19
C LEU A 309 9.60 -9.30 -0.23
N TRP A 310 8.73 -9.43 -1.20
CA TRP A 310 8.00 -10.67 -1.48
C TRP A 310 8.84 -11.59 -2.37
N ILE A 311 9.75 -12.31 -1.78
CA ILE A 311 10.77 -13.12 -2.48
C ILE A 311 10.67 -14.61 -2.17
N THR A 312 9.54 -15.05 -1.63
CA THR A 312 9.24 -16.45 -1.35
C THR A 312 7.86 -16.80 -1.89
N ASP A 313 7.60 -18.08 -2.10
CA ASP A 313 6.27 -18.56 -2.46
C ASP A 313 5.29 -18.39 -1.29
N THR A 314 4.07 -17.95 -1.56
CA THR A 314 3.02 -17.77 -0.55
C THR A 314 2.04 -18.93 -0.47
N ALA A 315 2.04 -19.80 -1.44
CA ALA A 315 1.15 -20.96 -1.47
C ALA A 315 1.81 -22.20 -0.85
N GLU A 316 3.08 -22.41 -1.16
CA GLU A 316 3.81 -23.61 -0.77
C GLU A 316 5.30 -23.27 -0.67
N TYR A 317 5.82 -23.20 0.56
CA TYR A 317 7.23 -22.88 0.74
C TYR A 317 8.14 -23.98 0.20
N SER A 318 8.92 -23.62 -0.78
CA SER A 318 10.00 -24.46 -1.30
C SER A 318 11.32 -23.71 -1.17
N PRO A 319 12.39 -24.32 -0.64
CA PRO A 319 13.72 -23.69 -0.61
C PRO A 319 14.26 -23.31 -1.98
N ALA A 320 13.76 -23.93 -3.05
CA ALA A 320 14.10 -23.59 -4.42
C ALA A 320 13.38 -22.34 -4.92
N THR A 321 12.14 -22.09 -4.43
CA THR A 321 11.36 -20.92 -4.77
C THR A 321 12.00 -19.68 -4.14
N GLY A 322 12.20 -18.62 -4.93
CA GLY A 322 12.87 -17.41 -4.48
C GLY A 322 14.39 -17.49 -4.34
N LYS A 323 15.02 -18.67 -4.56
CA LYS A 323 16.49 -18.82 -4.46
C LYS A 323 17.23 -17.83 -5.37
N ALA A 324 16.75 -17.62 -6.60
CA ALA A 324 17.35 -16.68 -7.55
C ALA A 324 17.28 -15.24 -7.04
N TYR A 325 16.14 -14.84 -6.48
CA TYR A 325 15.92 -13.52 -5.90
C TYR A 325 16.82 -13.28 -4.69
N ARG A 326 16.84 -14.20 -3.74
CA ARG A 326 17.68 -14.12 -2.54
C ARG A 326 19.17 -14.09 -2.88
N LYS A 327 19.58 -14.87 -3.87
CA LYS A 327 20.96 -14.84 -4.37
C LYS A 327 21.30 -13.48 -4.97
N LYS A 328 20.43 -12.93 -5.83
CA LYS A 328 20.64 -11.64 -6.48
C LYS A 328 20.68 -10.50 -5.44
N LEU A 329 19.75 -10.45 -4.51
CA LEU A 329 19.74 -9.44 -3.45
C LEU A 329 20.98 -9.52 -2.56
N ALA A 330 21.46 -10.74 -2.22
CA ALA A 330 22.67 -10.90 -1.43
C ALA A 330 23.96 -10.52 -2.20
N GLU A 331 24.00 -10.82 -3.50
CA GLU A 331 25.12 -10.49 -4.37
C GLU A 331 25.29 -8.97 -4.55
N TYR A 332 24.19 -8.24 -4.58
CA TYR A 332 24.15 -6.79 -4.80
C TYR A 332 23.89 -5.98 -3.53
N SER A 333 23.95 -6.56 -2.33
CA SER A 333 23.64 -5.83 -1.09
C SER A 333 24.50 -4.57 -0.92
N GLY A 334 25.82 -4.66 -1.08
CA GLY A 334 26.71 -3.51 -1.02
C GLY A 334 26.47 -2.47 -2.12
N PHE A 335 25.99 -2.89 -3.29
CA PHE A 335 25.59 -1.96 -4.34
C PHE A 335 24.32 -1.19 -3.95
N TYR A 336 23.34 -1.87 -3.36
CA TYR A 336 22.12 -1.20 -2.89
C TYR A 336 22.40 -0.21 -1.76
N ASP A 337 23.32 -0.54 -0.85
CA ASP A 337 23.75 0.38 0.20
C ASP A 337 24.39 1.63 -0.41
N ALA A 338 25.27 1.45 -1.38
CA ALA A 338 25.91 2.58 -2.09
C ALA A 338 24.88 3.43 -2.85
N VAL A 339 23.92 2.81 -3.53
CA VAL A 339 22.83 3.54 -4.23
C VAL A 339 21.95 4.31 -3.24
N TYR A 340 21.63 3.71 -2.10
CA TYR A 340 20.82 4.35 -1.06
C TYR A 340 21.52 5.57 -0.42
N GLU A 341 22.84 5.52 -0.30
CA GLU A 341 23.66 6.63 0.23
C GLU A 341 23.95 7.72 -0.80
N MET A 342 23.65 7.47 -2.08
CA MET A 342 23.79 8.50 -3.12
C MET A 342 22.69 9.55 -2.96
N GLU A 343 23.07 10.80 -3.16
CA GLU A 343 22.15 11.91 -3.39
C GLU A 343 22.09 12.16 -4.91
N PRO A 344 21.20 11.44 -5.64
CA PRO A 344 21.18 11.55 -7.09
C PRO A 344 20.67 12.92 -7.52
N GLU A 345 21.44 13.62 -8.33
CA GLU A 345 21.02 14.83 -9.02
C GLU A 345 20.37 14.44 -10.35
N TRP A 346 19.10 14.76 -10.50
CA TRP A 346 18.38 14.50 -11.75
C TRP A 346 18.80 15.50 -12.82
N GLN A 347 19.35 14.96 -13.89
CA GLN A 347 19.68 15.75 -15.08
C GLN A 347 18.83 15.24 -16.24
N GLY A 348 17.93 16.06 -16.75
CA GLY A 348 17.06 15.68 -17.83
C GLY A 348 15.72 16.41 -17.80
N VAL A 349 14.74 15.76 -18.35
CA VAL A 349 13.39 16.30 -18.45
C VAL A 349 12.60 16.03 -17.18
N VAL A 350 11.81 16.98 -16.72
CA VAL A 350 10.88 16.79 -15.61
C VAL A 350 9.44 16.98 -16.05
N SER A 351 8.54 16.29 -15.39
CA SER A 351 7.10 16.58 -15.46
C SER A 351 6.63 17.15 -14.12
N PRO A 352 5.80 18.19 -14.12
CA PRO A 352 5.17 18.66 -12.90
C PRO A 352 4.33 17.56 -12.27
N LEU A 353 4.43 17.42 -10.96
CA LEU A 353 3.61 16.49 -10.22
C LEU A 353 2.19 17.07 -10.12
N ILE A 354 1.28 16.55 -10.92
CA ILE A 354 -0.12 16.95 -10.84
C ILE A 354 -0.78 16.39 -9.58
N PRO A 355 -1.72 17.12 -8.96
CA PRO A 355 -2.51 16.60 -7.87
C PRO A 355 -3.18 15.29 -8.31
N TYR A 356 -3.26 14.33 -7.40
CA TYR A 356 -4.04 13.12 -7.67
C TYR A 356 -5.45 13.51 -8.09
N PRO A 357 -6.00 12.88 -9.13
CA PRO A 357 -7.32 13.26 -9.62
C PRO A 357 -8.33 13.22 -8.50
N LYS A 358 -9.21 14.21 -8.51
CA LYS A 358 -10.33 14.28 -7.59
C LYS A 358 -11.13 12.97 -7.62
N PHE A 359 -11.78 12.65 -6.53
CA PHE A 359 -12.73 11.56 -6.47
C PHE A 359 -13.62 11.53 -7.71
N ASN A 360 -13.59 10.45 -8.45
CA ASN A 360 -14.37 10.30 -9.67
C ASN A 360 -15.17 8.99 -9.65
N VAL A 361 -16.47 9.12 -9.49
CA VAL A 361 -17.42 7.99 -9.44
C VAL A 361 -17.48 7.21 -10.76
N ALA A 362 -17.07 7.83 -11.86
CA ALA A 362 -17.05 7.24 -13.19
C ALA A 362 -15.70 6.57 -13.53
N ALA A 363 -14.68 6.78 -12.72
CA ALA A 363 -13.37 6.24 -12.98
C ALA A 363 -13.34 4.71 -12.89
N HIS A 364 -12.41 4.12 -13.61
CA HIS A 364 -12.16 2.68 -13.61
C HIS A 364 -11.98 2.14 -12.18
N PRO A 365 -12.46 0.91 -11.87
CA PRO A 365 -12.44 0.35 -10.51
C PRO A 365 -11.06 0.30 -9.83
N TRP A 366 -9.99 0.46 -10.58
CA TRP A 366 -8.62 0.45 -10.08
C TRP A 366 -7.97 1.84 -10.04
N GLY A 367 -8.73 2.91 -10.16
CA GLY A 367 -8.37 4.28 -9.72
C GLY A 367 -7.14 4.95 -10.31
N MET A 368 -6.52 4.38 -11.33
CA MET A 368 -5.33 4.93 -11.97
C MET A 368 -5.71 5.91 -13.08
N THR A 369 -6.36 6.99 -12.72
CA THR A 369 -6.67 8.05 -13.67
C THR A 369 -5.74 9.23 -13.45
N GLY A 370 -5.15 9.72 -14.51
CA GLY A 370 -4.43 10.98 -14.51
C GLY A 370 -2.99 10.93 -14.98
N TYR A 371 -2.30 9.78 -14.89
CA TYR A 371 -0.97 9.66 -15.49
C TYR A 371 -1.06 8.79 -16.74
N THR A 372 -0.91 9.41 -17.91
CA THR A 372 -0.79 8.68 -19.16
C THR A 372 0.59 8.02 -19.24
N SER A 373 0.67 6.92 -19.96
CA SER A 373 1.94 6.25 -20.25
C SER A 373 2.85 7.06 -21.19
N TRP A 374 2.39 8.19 -21.69
CA TRP A 374 3.10 8.96 -22.71
C TRP A 374 4.53 9.33 -22.31
N ASN A 375 4.72 9.89 -21.11
CA ASN A 375 6.06 10.24 -20.63
C ASN A 375 6.94 9.00 -20.44
N THR A 376 6.36 7.89 -19.99
CA THR A 376 7.05 6.61 -19.87
C THR A 376 7.43 6.09 -21.25
N ASP A 377 6.48 6.06 -22.17
CA ASP A 377 6.70 5.50 -23.49
C ASP A 377 7.70 6.33 -24.28
N CYS A 378 7.68 7.67 -24.15
CA CYS A 378 8.62 8.53 -24.84
C CYS A 378 10.00 8.58 -24.20
N PHE A 379 10.10 8.90 -22.93
CA PHE A 379 11.41 9.10 -22.27
C PHE A 379 12.01 7.80 -21.76
N GLY A 380 11.22 6.94 -21.14
CA GLY A 380 11.69 5.68 -20.59
C GLY A 380 12.21 4.73 -21.66
N PHE A 381 11.49 4.54 -22.75
CA PHE A 381 11.94 3.68 -23.87
C PHE A 381 13.15 4.25 -24.61
N LEU A 382 13.31 5.56 -24.63
CA LEU A 382 14.49 6.19 -25.22
C LEU A 382 15.68 6.21 -24.27
N GLY A 383 15.51 5.75 -23.01
CA GLY A 383 16.55 5.79 -21.98
C GLY A 383 16.90 7.22 -21.55
N LEU A 384 15.99 8.17 -21.73
CA LEU A 384 16.21 9.56 -21.32
C LEU A 384 15.83 9.73 -19.84
N PRO A 385 16.66 10.39 -19.01
CA PRO A 385 16.32 10.70 -17.64
C PRO A 385 15.04 11.53 -17.55
N HIS A 386 14.12 11.10 -16.71
CA HIS A 386 12.85 11.78 -16.48
C HIS A 386 12.44 11.64 -15.01
N ALA A 387 11.97 12.74 -14.41
CA ALA A 387 11.49 12.75 -13.03
C ALA A 387 10.17 13.51 -12.90
N TYR A 388 9.45 13.25 -11.80
CA TYR A 388 8.29 14.04 -11.37
C TYR A 388 8.69 14.96 -10.23
N VAL A 389 8.37 16.24 -10.33
CA VAL A 389 8.71 17.27 -9.33
C VAL A 389 7.49 18.12 -8.99
N LYS A 390 7.35 18.51 -7.73
CA LYS A 390 6.24 19.36 -7.30
C LYS A 390 6.30 20.75 -7.91
N ASP A 391 7.49 21.34 -7.87
CA ASP A 391 7.73 22.71 -8.34
C ASP A 391 8.95 22.70 -9.26
N PRO A 392 8.75 22.62 -10.59
CA PRO A 392 9.84 22.73 -11.55
C PRO A 392 10.53 24.08 -11.43
N GLY A 393 11.84 24.07 -11.30
CA GLY A 393 12.64 25.29 -11.26
C GLY A 393 12.69 26.02 -12.62
N PRO A 394 13.09 27.30 -12.64
CA PRO A 394 13.07 28.12 -13.85
C PRO A 394 14.01 27.66 -14.96
N ASP A 395 15.07 26.92 -14.61
CA ASP A 395 16.07 26.40 -15.57
C ASP A 395 15.83 24.93 -15.93
N THR A 396 14.62 24.43 -15.73
CA THR A 396 14.27 23.02 -15.92
C THR A 396 13.58 22.80 -17.26
N VAL A 397 14.00 21.78 -17.99
CA VAL A 397 13.28 21.34 -19.19
C VAL A 397 12.03 20.56 -18.77
N ILE A 398 10.87 21.14 -19.04
CA ILE A 398 9.58 20.59 -18.62
C ILE A 398 8.92 19.84 -19.77
N ALA A 399 8.48 18.61 -19.51
CA ALA A 399 7.60 17.87 -20.39
C ALA A 399 6.16 17.89 -19.86
N LEU A 400 5.23 18.35 -20.69
CA LEU A 400 3.82 18.35 -20.39
C LEU A 400 3.11 17.39 -21.34
N CYS A 401 2.34 16.47 -20.81
CA CYS A 401 1.39 15.68 -21.58
C CYS A 401 -0.05 16.14 -21.29
N GLU A 402 -1.01 15.51 -21.94
CA GLU A 402 -2.44 15.85 -21.78
C GLU A 402 -2.89 15.84 -20.31
N SER A 403 -2.34 14.94 -19.51
CA SER A 403 -2.69 14.85 -18.08
C SER A 403 -2.25 16.08 -17.32
N GLU A 404 -0.98 16.50 -17.46
CA GLU A 404 -0.45 17.66 -16.76
C GLU A 404 -1.16 18.93 -17.20
N VAL A 405 -1.40 19.09 -18.51
CA VAL A 405 -2.14 20.24 -19.06
C VAL A 405 -3.59 20.24 -18.56
N GLY A 406 -4.24 19.08 -18.52
CA GLY A 406 -5.65 18.97 -18.12
C GLY A 406 -5.90 19.23 -16.62
N PHE A 407 -4.90 19.00 -15.78
CA PHE A 407 -5.03 19.17 -14.33
C PHE A 407 -4.33 20.43 -13.77
N ALA A 408 -3.42 21.04 -14.53
CA ALA A 408 -2.76 22.26 -14.14
C ALA A 408 -3.73 23.45 -14.14
N THR A 409 -3.54 24.37 -13.22
CA THR A 409 -4.24 25.66 -13.24
C THR A 409 -3.65 26.57 -14.31
N ASP A 410 -4.41 27.57 -14.75
CA ASP A 410 -3.94 28.59 -15.70
C ASP A 410 -2.65 29.29 -15.21
N GLU A 411 -2.50 29.48 -13.90
CA GLU A 411 -1.33 30.08 -13.29
C GLU A 411 -0.11 29.15 -13.39
N GLN A 412 -0.29 27.88 -13.08
CA GLN A 412 0.75 26.87 -13.26
C GLN A 412 1.18 26.74 -14.71
N LEU A 413 0.22 26.67 -15.67
CA LEU A 413 0.54 26.62 -17.08
C LEU A 413 1.32 27.86 -17.55
N LYS A 414 0.94 29.05 -17.10
CA LYS A 414 1.71 30.29 -17.39
C LYS A 414 3.14 30.24 -16.83
N THR A 415 3.33 29.57 -15.71
CA THR A 415 4.66 29.39 -15.10
C THR A 415 5.50 28.40 -15.89
N TYR A 416 4.89 27.29 -16.33
CA TYR A 416 5.58 26.26 -17.10
C TYR A 416 5.92 26.66 -18.53
N LEU A 417 5.22 27.65 -19.11
CA LEU A 417 5.43 28.13 -20.48
C LEU A 417 6.40 29.33 -20.57
N LYS A 418 6.95 29.78 -19.47
CA LYS A 418 7.98 30.83 -19.42
C LYS A 418 9.38 30.25 -19.50
#